data_fac3ef0d298c9f949a18313ac67d9353
#
_entry.id   fac3ef0d298c9f949a18313ac67d9353
#
_cell.length_a   1.000
_cell.length_b   1.000
_cell.length_c   1.000
_cell.angle_alpha   90.00
_cell.angle_beta   90.00
_cell.angle_gamma   90.00
#
_symmetry.space_group_name_H-M   'P 1'
#
loop_
_entity.id
_entity.type
_entity.pdbx_description
1 polymer ?
#
loop_
_entity_poly.entity_id
_entity_poly.type
_entity_poly.pdbx_seq_one_letter_code
_entity_poly.pdbx_strand_id
1 'polypeptide(L)'
;MKNKSTAFTETDLQGFLDEMIDHDRLALADRLQRASERLAEYALLVTTGPGQGGTQGGAWSAHEVLAHIVVLSKFYGVVFHKVSTGKMTELDLLNNVGLRDAMDEKMAQIEPKELIRMALEDHARTIKGLRAADAASMRRVVKVDGGETMTAEEVARLPLISHLELHIDQLARALA
;
A
#
# COMPACT_ATOMS: atom_id res chain seq x y z
N MET A 1 9.82 35.36 42.95
CA MET A 1 9.88 35.06 41.51
C MET A 1 8.79 34.06 41.23
N LYS A 2 7.75 34.45 40.45
CA LYS A 2 6.75 33.48 39.98
C LYS A 2 7.36 32.65 38.86
N ASN A 3 7.55 31.36 39.10
CA ASN A 3 7.84 30.41 38.01
C ASN A 3 6.71 30.54 36.97
N LYS A 4 7.00 31.15 35.84
CA LYS A 4 6.15 30.98 34.67
C LYS A 4 6.30 29.51 34.26
N SER A 5 5.31 28.70 34.60
CA SER A 5 5.06 27.42 33.93
C SER A 5 5.02 27.75 32.43
N THR A 6 5.94 27.20 31.66
CA THR A 6 5.84 27.24 30.20
C THR A 6 4.60 26.42 29.86
N ALA A 7 3.48 27.10 29.67
CA ALA A 7 2.25 26.45 29.24
C ALA A 7 2.52 25.81 27.87
N PHE A 8 2.19 24.54 27.74
CA PHE A 8 2.17 23.82 26.47
C PHE A 8 1.25 24.57 25.51
N THR A 9 1.78 25.03 24.39
CA THR A 9 1.04 25.84 23.43
C THR A 9 0.44 24.98 22.32
N GLU A 10 -0.54 25.53 21.60
CA GLU A 10 -1.10 24.87 20.39
C GLU A 10 -0.02 24.61 19.33
N THR A 11 0.95 25.53 19.21
CA THR A 11 2.11 25.37 18.30
C THR A 11 3.01 24.22 18.73
N ASP A 12 3.22 24.05 20.03
CA ASP A 12 4.01 22.91 20.55
C ASP A 12 3.30 21.58 20.28
N LEU A 13 1.97 21.54 20.47
CA LEU A 13 1.17 20.36 20.15
C LEU A 13 1.24 20.03 18.65
N GLN A 14 1.10 21.02 17.79
CA GLN A 14 1.16 20.83 16.35
C GLN A 14 2.54 20.32 15.92
N GLY A 15 3.62 20.89 16.44
CA GLY A 15 4.98 20.44 16.18
C GLY A 15 5.20 18.98 16.61
N PHE A 16 4.69 18.62 17.78
CA PHE A 16 4.78 17.23 18.27
C PHE A 16 3.99 16.24 17.40
N LEU A 17 2.79 16.61 16.96
CA LEU A 17 1.98 15.78 16.05
C LEU A 17 2.65 15.64 14.68
N ASP A 18 3.30 16.68 14.18
CA ASP A 18 4.04 16.63 12.92
C ASP A 18 5.25 15.69 13.03
N GLU A 19 5.98 15.74 14.14
CA GLU A 19 7.11 14.85 14.40
C GLU A 19 6.66 13.38 14.48
N MET A 20 5.54 13.10 15.13
CA MET A 20 4.96 11.74 15.17
C MET A 20 4.61 11.24 13.77
N ILE A 21 3.95 12.06 12.95
CA ILE A 21 3.59 11.69 11.58
C ILE A 21 4.84 11.45 10.73
N ASP A 22 5.87 12.29 10.89
CA ASP A 22 7.14 12.11 10.19
C ASP A 22 7.84 10.81 10.58
N HIS A 23 7.82 10.45 11.85
CA HIS A 23 8.33 9.17 12.32
C HIS A 23 7.53 8.00 11.71
N ASP A 24 6.20 8.07 11.75
CA ASP A 24 5.32 7.01 11.26
C ASP A 24 5.45 6.79 9.74
N ARG A 25 5.55 7.85 8.94
CA ARG A 25 5.72 7.71 7.48
C ARG A 25 7.05 7.06 7.11
N LEU A 26 8.13 7.35 7.87
CA LEU A 26 9.42 6.68 7.66
C LEU A 26 9.34 5.20 8.05
N ALA A 27 8.67 4.89 9.16
CA ALA A 27 8.40 3.50 9.55
C ALA A 27 7.56 2.74 8.50
N LEU A 28 6.58 3.39 7.86
CA LEU A 28 5.80 2.82 6.76
C LEU A 28 6.69 2.57 5.52
N ALA A 29 7.56 3.51 5.17
CA ALA A 29 8.51 3.32 4.08
C ALA A 29 9.42 2.10 4.32
N ASP A 30 9.91 1.95 5.54
CA ASP A 30 10.77 0.82 5.92
C ASP A 30 9.99 -0.51 5.98
N ARG A 31 8.70 -0.50 6.37
CA ARG A 31 7.83 -1.69 6.27
C ARG A 31 7.68 -2.12 4.82
N LEU A 32 7.36 -1.19 3.93
CA LEU A 32 7.21 -1.47 2.51
C LEU A 32 8.52 -1.97 1.88
N GLN A 33 9.66 -1.42 2.30
CA GLN A 33 10.97 -1.88 1.87
C GLN A 33 11.19 -3.36 2.25
N ARG A 34 10.94 -3.73 3.51
CA ARG A 34 11.06 -5.12 3.97
C ARG A 34 10.08 -6.06 3.25
N ALA A 35 8.84 -5.61 3.02
CA ALA A 35 7.86 -6.38 2.24
C ALA A 35 8.33 -6.63 0.81
N SER A 36 8.93 -5.62 0.16
CA SER A 36 9.53 -5.73 -1.17
C SER A 36 10.69 -6.74 -1.21
N GLU A 37 11.56 -6.72 -0.21
CA GLU A 37 12.69 -7.65 -0.09
C GLU A 37 12.19 -9.09 0.07
N ARG A 38 11.21 -9.32 0.95
CA ARG A 38 10.57 -10.64 1.10
C ARG A 38 9.90 -11.10 -0.20
N LEU A 39 9.19 -10.22 -0.89
CA LEU A 39 8.58 -10.54 -2.17
C LEU A 39 9.64 -10.97 -3.19
N ALA A 40 10.76 -10.27 -3.28
CA ALA A 40 11.85 -10.59 -4.20
C ALA A 40 12.47 -11.98 -3.91
N GLU A 41 12.52 -12.40 -2.65
CA GLU A 41 13.00 -13.75 -2.28
C GLU A 41 12.05 -14.87 -2.79
N TYR A 42 10.73 -14.67 -2.66
CA TYR A 42 9.75 -15.64 -3.16
C TYR A 42 9.62 -15.67 -4.68
N ALA A 43 9.99 -14.59 -5.32
CA ALA A 43 9.90 -14.37 -6.74
C ALA A 43 10.50 -15.49 -7.59
N LEU A 44 11.63 -15.99 -7.19
CA LEU A 44 12.37 -17.02 -7.90
C LEU A 44 11.70 -18.40 -7.83
N LEU A 45 10.72 -18.56 -6.94
CA LEU A 45 10.04 -19.84 -6.69
C LEU A 45 8.68 -19.92 -7.40
N VAL A 46 8.14 -18.81 -7.88
CA VAL A 46 6.83 -18.78 -8.54
C VAL A 46 6.95 -19.33 -9.96
N THR A 47 6.17 -20.37 -10.24
CA THR A 47 6.03 -20.94 -11.60
C THR A 47 4.70 -20.54 -12.21
N THR A 48 4.64 -20.49 -13.54
CA THR A 48 3.40 -20.26 -14.28
C THR A 48 2.42 -21.41 -14.05
N GLY A 49 1.16 -21.08 -13.82
CA GLY A 49 0.10 -22.08 -13.76
C GLY A 49 -1.16 -21.54 -13.07
N PRO A 50 -2.34 -21.96 -13.55
CA PRO A 50 -3.59 -21.67 -12.86
C PRO A 50 -3.65 -22.43 -11.53
N GLY A 51 -4.24 -21.80 -10.50
CA GLY A 51 -4.62 -22.48 -9.28
C GLY A 51 -5.73 -23.52 -9.50
N GLN A 52 -5.88 -24.43 -8.56
CA GLN A 52 -6.96 -25.45 -8.59
C GLN A 52 -8.37 -24.89 -8.30
N GLY A 53 -8.53 -23.58 -8.22
CA GLY A 53 -9.81 -22.93 -7.97
C GLY A 53 -9.78 -21.52 -8.52
N GLY A 54 -10.56 -21.28 -9.54
CA GLY A 54 -10.76 -19.93 -10.07
C GLY A 54 -11.34 -18.96 -9.02
N THR A 55 -11.56 -17.72 -9.38
CA THR A 55 -12.01 -16.57 -8.57
C THR A 55 -13.29 -16.78 -7.73
N GLN A 56 -13.92 -17.93 -7.77
CA GLN A 56 -15.13 -18.28 -7.02
C GLN A 56 -14.87 -19.39 -5.97
N GLY A 57 -14.01 -19.11 -4.97
CA GLY A 57 -13.94 -19.90 -3.73
C GLY A 57 -12.87 -21.01 -3.69
N GLY A 58 -11.96 -21.07 -4.63
CA GLY A 58 -10.77 -21.94 -4.58
C GLY A 58 -9.54 -21.19 -4.06
N ALA A 59 -8.50 -21.92 -3.64
CA ALA A 59 -7.23 -21.32 -3.27
C ALA A 59 -6.52 -20.79 -4.51
N TRP A 60 -6.09 -19.52 -4.49
CA TRP A 60 -5.27 -18.93 -5.54
C TRP A 60 -3.92 -19.66 -5.63
N SER A 61 -3.43 -19.84 -6.84
CA SER A 61 -2.05 -20.27 -7.07
C SER A 61 -1.06 -19.18 -6.66
N ALA A 62 0.19 -19.54 -6.46
CA ALA A 62 1.25 -18.56 -6.21
C ALA A 62 1.34 -17.51 -7.33
N HIS A 63 1.09 -17.89 -8.59
CA HIS A 63 1.06 -16.97 -9.73
C HIS A 63 -0.11 -15.97 -9.65
N GLU A 64 -1.31 -16.42 -9.30
CA GLU A 64 -2.48 -15.56 -9.12
C GLU A 64 -2.32 -14.60 -7.94
N VAL A 65 -1.77 -15.07 -6.81
CA VAL A 65 -1.44 -14.21 -5.67
C VAL A 65 -0.44 -13.12 -6.09
N LEU A 66 0.58 -13.49 -6.86
CA LEU A 66 1.58 -12.53 -7.35
C LEU A 66 0.94 -11.51 -8.31
N ALA A 67 0.07 -11.94 -9.21
CA ALA A 67 -0.69 -11.06 -10.10
C ALA A 67 -1.51 -10.05 -9.31
N HIS A 68 -2.22 -10.49 -8.27
CA HIS A 68 -2.97 -9.63 -7.37
C HIS A 68 -2.08 -8.63 -6.61
N ILE A 69 -0.90 -9.06 -6.14
CA ILE A 69 0.07 -8.16 -5.51
C ILE A 69 0.46 -7.00 -6.44
N VAL A 70 0.65 -7.27 -7.73
CA VAL A 70 0.95 -6.21 -8.72
C VAL A 70 -0.19 -5.20 -8.84
N VAL A 71 -1.43 -5.68 -8.99
CA VAL A 71 -2.61 -4.82 -9.12
C VAL A 71 -2.79 -3.95 -7.86
N LEU A 72 -2.72 -4.57 -6.69
CA LEU A 72 -2.82 -3.91 -5.40
C LEU A 72 -1.75 -2.83 -5.23
N SER A 73 -0.49 -3.17 -5.48
CA SER A 73 0.65 -2.27 -5.31
C SER A 73 0.53 -1.06 -6.21
N LYS A 74 0.18 -1.27 -7.48
CA LYS A 74 -0.02 -0.19 -8.44
C LYS A 74 -1.21 0.70 -8.06
N PHE A 75 -2.36 0.10 -7.79
CA PHE A 75 -3.59 0.82 -7.50
C PHE A 75 -3.43 1.71 -6.27
N TYR A 76 -3.08 1.13 -5.12
CA TYR A 76 -2.97 1.90 -3.88
C TYR A 76 -1.72 2.79 -3.82
N GLY A 77 -0.65 2.45 -4.52
CA GLY A 77 0.50 3.35 -4.71
C GLY A 77 0.11 4.62 -5.45
N VAL A 78 -0.70 4.51 -6.52
CA VAL A 78 -1.24 5.66 -7.25
C VAL A 78 -2.23 6.45 -6.39
N VAL A 79 -3.13 5.79 -5.66
CA VAL A 79 -4.07 6.45 -4.73
C VAL A 79 -3.30 7.24 -3.68
N PHE A 80 -2.34 6.62 -2.99
CA PHE A 80 -1.47 7.29 -2.02
C PHE A 80 -0.82 8.55 -2.60
N HIS A 81 -0.19 8.42 -3.78
CA HIS A 81 0.45 9.56 -4.44
C HIS A 81 -0.52 10.68 -4.76
N LYS A 82 -1.71 10.35 -5.29
CA LYS A 82 -2.70 11.37 -5.65
C LYS A 82 -3.31 12.05 -4.42
N VAL A 83 -3.57 11.31 -3.34
CA VAL A 83 -4.09 11.88 -2.08
C VAL A 83 -3.02 12.75 -1.44
N SER A 84 -1.81 12.24 -1.24
CA SER A 84 -0.71 12.99 -0.59
C SER A 84 -0.31 14.25 -1.35
N THR A 85 -0.52 14.30 -2.67
CA THR A 85 -0.27 15.49 -3.50
C THR A 85 -1.51 16.38 -3.69
N GLY A 86 -2.66 16.03 -3.10
CA GLY A 86 -3.92 16.79 -3.23
C GLY A 86 -4.60 16.68 -4.60
N LYS A 87 -4.21 15.69 -5.42
CA LYS A 87 -4.78 15.45 -6.76
C LYS A 87 -5.99 14.52 -6.75
N MET A 88 -6.35 13.98 -5.60
CA MET A 88 -7.51 13.12 -5.40
C MET A 88 -8.20 13.48 -4.08
N THR A 89 -9.48 13.80 -4.14
CA THR A 89 -10.32 14.15 -2.99
C THR A 89 -11.49 13.19 -2.79
N GLU A 90 -11.76 12.34 -3.77
CA GLU A 90 -12.79 11.31 -3.74
C GLU A 90 -12.25 9.99 -4.33
N LEU A 91 -12.60 8.87 -3.71
CA LEU A 91 -12.18 7.53 -4.09
C LEU A 91 -13.38 6.59 -4.02
N ASP A 92 -13.78 6.07 -5.16
CA ASP A 92 -14.84 5.08 -5.29
C ASP A 92 -14.22 3.68 -5.32
N LEU A 93 -14.13 3.05 -4.14
CA LEU A 93 -13.55 1.70 -4.02
C LEU A 93 -14.52 0.62 -4.50
N LEU A 94 -15.83 0.77 -4.23
CA LEU A 94 -16.82 -0.25 -4.53
C LEU A 94 -17.05 -0.40 -6.04
N ASN A 95 -17.17 0.70 -6.77
CA ASN A 95 -17.31 0.64 -8.23
C ASN A 95 -16.00 0.19 -8.94
N ASN A 96 -14.86 0.30 -8.28
CA ASN A 96 -13.58 -0.16 -8.84
C ASN A 96 -13.28 -1.65 -8.58
N VAL A 97 -14.13 -2.39 -7.85
CA VAL A 97 -13.90 -3.83 -7.60
C VAL A 97 -13.85 -4.61 -8.91
N GLY A 98 -14.85 -4.49 -9.77
CA GLY A 98 -14.88 -5.21 -11.05
C GLY A 98 -13.72 -4.84 -11.99
N LEU A 99 -13.23 -3.59 -11.94
CA LEU A 99 -12.04 -3.18 -12.69
C LEU A 99 -10.78 -3.88 -12.15
N ARG A 100 -10.65 -3.99 -10.83
CA ARG A 100 -9.51 -4.68 -10.21
C ARG A 100 -9.52 -6.17 -10.54
N ASP A 101 -10.68 -6.82 -10.45
CA ASP A 101 -10.82 -8.24 -10.82
C ASP A 101 -10.41 -8.50 -12.28
N ALA A 102 -10.86 -7.64 -13.21
CA ALA A 102 -10.45 -7.74 -14.61
C ALA A 102 -8.95 -7.47 -14.83
N MET A 103 -8.33 -6.64 -13.99
CA MET A 103 -6.88 -6.43 -14.01
C MET A 103 -6.13 -7.63 -13.43
N ASP A 104 -6.62 -8.26 -12.37
CA ASP A 104 -6.04 -9.49 -11.80
C ASP A 104 -6.00 -10.61 -12.85
N GLU A 105 -7.11 -10.81 -13.58
CA GLU A 105 -7.18 -11.79 -14.67
C GLU A 105 -6.15 -11.51 -15.78
N LYS A 106 -5.96 -10.25 -16.16
CA LYS A 106 -4.93 -9.86 -17.15
C LYS A 106 -3.51 -10.07 -16.61
N MET A 107 -3.26 -9.70 -15.37
CA MET A 107 -1.94 -9.87 -14.75
C MET A 107 -1.59 -11.34 -14.60
N ALA A 108 -2.56 -12.22 -14.33
CA ALA A 108 -2.35 -13.67 -14.27
C ALA A 108 -1.91 -14.31 -15.62
N GLN A 109 -1.94 -13.57 -16.72
CA GLN A 109 -1.39 -14.01 -18.02
C GLN A 109 0.08 -13.58 -18.22
N ILE A 110 0.64 -12.76 -17.33
CA ILE A 110 1.99 -12.24 -17.42
C ILE A 110 2.95 -13.19 -16.69
N GLU A 111 4.12 -13.40 -17.25
CA GLU A 111 5.15 -14.24 -16.64
C GLU A 111 5.53 -13.76 -15.22
N PRO A 112 5.70 -14.65 -14.24
CA PRO A 112 5.99 -14.29 -12.86
C PRO A 112 7.17 -13.34 -12.70
N LYS A 113 8.23 -13.53 -13.48
CA LYS A 113 9.43 -12.67 -13.46
C LYS A 113 9.10 -11.22 -13.81
N GLU A 114 8.19 -10.99 -14.74
CA GLU A 114 7.77 -9.66 -15.13
C GLU A 114 6.83 -9.05 -14.09
N LEU A 115 5.92 -9.84 -13.51
CA LEU A 115 5.05 -9.41 -12.41
C LEU A 115 5.86 -8.90 -11.22
N ILE A 116 6.91 -9.61 -10.85
CA ILE A 116 7.79 -9.19 -9.76
C ILE A 116 8.48 -7.88 -10.08
N ARG A 117 9.05 -7.75 -11.29
CA ARG A 117 9.67 -6.50 -11.71
C ARG A 117 8.71 -5.33 -11.58
N MET A 118 7.46 -5.51 -12.03
CA MET A 118 6.40 -4.50 -11.94
C MET A 118 6.09 -4.13 -10.49
N ALA A 119 5.89 -5.12 -9.61
CA ALA A 119 5.62 -4.89 -8.20
C ALA A 119 6.76 -4.12 -7.51
N LEU A 120 8.00 -4.55 -7.69
CA LEU A 120 9.16 -3.92 -7.08
C LEU A 120 9.38 -2.49 -7.56
N GLU A 121 9.11 -2.19 -8.83
CA GLU A 121 9.15 -0.83 -9.36
C GLU A 121 8.06 0.07 -8.75
N ASP A 122 6.83 -0.45 -8.57
CA ASP A 122 5.75 0.30 -7.93
C ASP A 122 6.04 0.53 -6.44
N HIS A 123 6.60 -0.47 -5.74
CA HIS A 123 7.05 -0.33 -4.36
C HIS A 123 8.15 0.73 -4.23
N ALA A 124 9.17 0.71 -5.09
CA ALA A 124 10.25 1.69 -5.07
C ALA A 124 9.73 3.14 -5.25
N ARG A 125 8.76 3.34 -6.17
CA ARG A 125 8.10 4.64 -6.35
C ARG A 125 7.33 5.08 -5.10
N THR A 126 6.61 4.17 -4.47
CA THR A 126 5.83 4.46 -3.26
C THR A 126 6.72 4.74 -2.07
N ILE A 127 7.79 3.96 -1.86
CA ILE A 127 8.80 4.20 -0.82
C ILE A 127 9.43 5.58 -0.97
N LYS A 128 9.80 5.96 -2.20
CA LYS A 128 10.31 7.30 -2.49
C LYS A 128 9.27 8.37 -2.14
N GLY A 129 8.01 8.16 -2.48
CA GLY A 129 6.91 9.06 -2.15
C GLY A 129 6.70 9.22 -0.64
N LEU A 130 6.69 8.12 0.11
CA LEU A 130 6.59 8.12 1.58
C LEU A 130 7.74 8.89 2.23
N ARG A 131 8.98 8.66 1.77
CA ARG A 131 10.15 9.34 2.32
C ARG A 131 10.20 10.83 1.98
N ALA A 132 9.61 11.23 0.86
CA ALA A 132 9.58 12.62 0.42
C ALA A 132 8.36 13.43 0.94
N ALA A 133 7.30 12.77 1.39
CA ALA A 133 6.12 13.43 1.92
C ALA A 133 6.43 14.14 3.24
N ASP A 134 5.71 15.22 3.53
CA ASP A 134 5.71 15.88 4.83
C ASP A 134 4.44 15.55 5.62
N ALA A 135 4.39 15.96 6.88
CA ALA A 135 3.25 15.71 7.76
C ALA A 135 1.93 16.29 7.19
N ALA A 136 1.98 17.44 6.53
CA ALA A 136 0.81 18.07 5.92
C ALA A 136 0.27 17.22 4.74
N SER A 137 1.16 16.68 3.91
CA SER A 137 0.82 15.76 2.82
C SER A 137 0.22 14.45 3.34
N MET A 138 0.76 13.90 4.43
CA MET A 138 0.27 12.66 5.05
C MET A 138 -1.11 12.83 5.69
N ARG A 139 -1.46 14.03 6.16
CA ARG A 139 -2.78 14.35 6.72
C ARG A 139 -3.87 14.67 5.68
N ARG A 140 -3.55 14.82 4.40
CA ARG A 140 -4.55 15.05 3.37
C ARG A 140 -5.54 13.91 3.32
N VAL A 141 -6.81 14.25 3.18
CA VAL A 141 -7.92 13.30 3.22
C VAL A 141 -8.50 13.05 1.83
N VAL A 142 -9.01 11.85 1.64
CA VAL A 142 -9.85 11.45 0.53
C VAL A 142 -11.17 10.93 1.07
N LYS A 143 -12.29 11.32 0.46
CA LYS A 143 -13.61 10.71 0.73
C LYS A 143 -13.67 9.34 0.09
N VAL A 144 -14.15 8.36 0.83
CA VAL A 144 -14.35 7.00 0.36
C VAL A 144 -15.86 6.72 0.27
N ASP A 145 -16.22 5.66 -0.38
CA ASP A 145 -17.61 5.19 -0.50
C ASP A 145 -18.38 5.30 0.83
N GLY A 146 -19.63 5.77 0.75
CA GLY A 146 -20.48 5.93 1.93
C GLY A 146 -20.20 7.18 2.77
N GLY A 147 -19.24 8.04 2.36
CA GLY A 147 -18.94 9.31 3.02
C GLY A 147 -17.89 9.23 4.11
N GLU A 148 -17.28 8.09 4.32
CA GLU A 148 -16.10 7.94 5.19
C GLU A 148 -14.89 8.67 4.59
N THR A 149 -13.89 8.95 5.41
CA THR A 149 -12.65 9.59 4.95
C THR A 149 -11.45 8.79 5.38
N MET A 150 -10.40 8.84 4.55
CA MET A 150 -9.09 8.30 4.87
C MET A 150 -8.03 9.36 4.63
N THR A 151 -7.03 9.43 5.50
CA THR A 151 -5.83 10.22 5.26
C THR A 151 -4.89 9.50 4.28
N ALA A 152 -3.94 10.23 3.70
CA ALA A 152 -2.89 9.62 2.87
C ALA A 152 -2.08 8.58 3.67
N GLU A 153 -1.85 8.83 4.96
CA GLU A 153 -1.17 7.90 5.87
C GLU A 153 -1.97 6.60 6.04
N GLU A 154 -3.28 6.68 6.27
CA GLU A 154 -4.16 5.52 6.40
C GLU A 154 -4.25 4.73 5.09
N VAL A 155 -4.27 5.40 3.93
CA VAL A 155 -4.19 4.74 2.61
C VAL A 155 -2.89 3.94 2.47
N ALA A 156 -1.75 4.51 2.87
CA ALA A 156 -0.47 3.81 2.82
C ALA A 156 -0.43 2.64 3.81
N ARG A 157 -0.93 2.82 5.02
CA ARG A 157 -0.87 1.85 6.12
C ARG A 157 -1.77 0.64 5.87
N LEU A 158 -3.05 0.85 5.62
CA LEU A 158 -4.07 -0.19 5.63
C LEU A 158 -4.24 -0.88 4.28
N PRO A 159 -4.81 -0.23 3.23
CA PRO A 159 -5.09 -0.94 1.98
C PRO A 159 -3.85 -1.21 1.15
N LEU A 160 -2.73 -0.52 1.38
CA LEU A 160 -1.49 -0.79 0.66
C LEU A 160 -0.57 -1.74 1.45
N ILE A 161 0.07 -1.27 2.52
CA ILE A 161 1.18 -2.02 3.16
C ILE A 161 0.66 -3.23 3.94
N SER A 162 -0.34 -3.07 4.81
CA SER A 162 -0.84 -4.21 5.59
C SER A 162 -1.51 -5.25 4.70
N HIS A 163 -2.21 -4.84 3.65
CA HIS A 163 -2.83 -5.75 2.68
C HIS A 163 -1.77 -6.48 1.84
N LEU A 164 -0.71 -5.78 1.42
CA LEU A 164 0.43 -6.38 0.74
C LEU A 164 1.12 -7.45 1.60
N GLU A 165 1.38 -7.15 2.88
CA GLU A 165 2.01 -8.10 3.81
C GLU A 165 1.17 -9.38 3.95
N LEU A 166 -0.18 -9.27 4.02
CA LEU A 166 -1.08 -10.42 4.03
C LEU A 166 -0.93 -11.30 2.77
N HIS A 167 -0.84 -10.68 1.59
CA HIS A 167 -0.68 -11.43 0.34
C HIS A 167 0.73 -12.01 0.16
N ILE A 168 1.76 -11.38 0.69
CA ILE A 168 3.11 -11.98 0.74
C ILE A 168 3.10 -13.22 1.63
N ASP A 169 2.41 -13.18 2.78
CA ASP A 169 2.25 -14.36 3.63
C ASP A 169 1.41 -15.46 2.95
N GLN A 170 0.39 -15.08 2.17
CA GLN A 170 -0.37 -16.02 1.35
C GLN A 170 0.50 -16.63 0.25
N LEU A 171 1.33 -15.83 -0.43
CA LEU A 171 2.28 -16.31 -1.42
C LEU A 171 3.26 -17.33 -0.82
N ALA A 172 3.82 -17.03 0.35
CA ALA A 172 4.71 -17.92 1.06
C ALA A 172 4.05 -19.29 1.34
N ARG A 173 2.77 -19.28 1.78
CA ARG A 173 2.01 -20.52 1.99
C ARG A 173 1.70 -21.28 0.71
N ALA A 174 1.49 -20.59 -0.40
CA ALA A 174 1.22 -21.22 -1.69
C ALA A 174 2.48 -21.85 -2.32
N LEU A 175 3.67 -21.46 -1.85
CA LEU A 175 4.97 -21.98 -2.30
C LEU A 175 5.52 -23.08 -1.38
N ALA A 176 4.95 -23.29 -0.19
CA ALA A 176 5.36 -24.31 0.77
C ALA A 176 4.74 -25.67 0.44
#